data_16946338330473afcb834022355f4d1f
#
_entry.id   16946338330473afcb834022355f4d1f
#
_cell.length_a   1.000
_cell.length_b   1.000
_cell.length_c   1.000
_cell.angle_alpha   90.00
_cell.angle_beta   90.00
_cell.angle_gamma   90.00
#
_symmetry.space_group_name_H-M   'P 1'
#
loop_
_entity.id
_entity.type
_entity.pdbx_description
1 polymer ?
#
loop_
_entity_poly.entity_id
_entity_poly.type
_entity_poly.pdbx_seq_one_letter_code
_entity_poly.pdbx_strand_id
1 'polypeptide(L)'
;MQTFPLFLSLTDRRALVVGGGEPAARKAELLLQAGARVTLIAETVTGEIAQLIAEGRIAWAGHHFDPADLDGIMLVIVATEDGALQARVSHEAQQRCVPVNVVDRPKLSSFIMPAIVDRGQITVAISTAGTAPALARKIRAEIERALPAAIGRLARFAEIFREQVRRTLKEPRARRRFWDHVFAGRVGELALAGDEIGARRELIRLLDGARNPAQPQAGIVHLVGAGPGDPDLLTLKAHRLLQHADVVVHDPLVPRELLAMARRDAERIPAGLEIVEGLAALARAGKSVVYLKSGRGGDELESLAAAGIAVEAVPGVDATLEYVTPDRSRDLQGA
;
A
#
# COMPACT_ATOMS: atom_id res chain seq x y z
N MET A 1 8.82 11.85 7.66
CA MET A 1 8.36 10.53 8.12
C MET A 1 9.12 10.22 9.40
N GLN A 2 8.42 10.01 10.51
CA GLN A 2 9.05 9.77 11.83
C GLN A 2 9.51 8.32 12.02
N THR A 3 8.85 7.36 11.35
CA THR A 3 9.18 5.94 11.41
C THR A 3 9.24 5.36 10.00
N PHE A 4 10.17 4.43 9.77
CA PHE A 4 10.28 3.73 8.49
C PHE A 4 9.41 2.46 8.50
N PRO A 5 8.41 2.33 7.59
CA PRO A 5 7.57 1.15 7.52
C PRO A 5 8.32 -0.01 6.85
N LEU A 6 8.26 -1.17 7.49
CA LEU A 6 8.76 -2.42 6.93
C LEU A 6 7.86 -3.59 7.33
N PHE A 7 7.84 -4.64 6.51
CA PHE A 7 7.20 -5.91 6.81
C PHE A 7 8.28 -6.97 7.03
N LEU A 8 8.25 -7.61 8.21
CA LEU A 8 9.19 -8.68 8.54
C LEU A 8 8.59 -10.04 8.18
N SER A 9 9.36 -10.88 7.50
CA SER A 9 9.01 -12.29 7.31
C SER A 9 9.38 -13.09 8.55
N LEU A 10 8.37 -13.56 9.28
CA LEU A 10 8.56 -14.32 10.52
C LEU A 10 8.36 -15.82 10.34
N THR A 11 8.04 -16.28 9.14
CA THR A 11 7.84 -17.71 8.86
C THR A 11 9.06 -18.51 9.29
N ASP A 12 8.85 -19.46 10.20
CA ASP A 12 9.90 -20.30 10.81
C ASP A 12 11.00 -19.55 11.59
N ARG A 13 10.83 -18.25 11.86
CA ARG A 13 11.76 -17.47 12.67
C ARG A 13 11.37 -17.50 14.13
N ARG A 14 12.38 -17.48 14.99
CA ARG A 14 12.17 -17.43 16.45
C ARG A 14 11.79 -16.00 16.89
N ALA A 15 10.72 -15.88 17.66
CA ALA A 15 10.31 -14.65 18.31
C ALA A 15 10.15 -14.90 19.81
N LEU A 16 10.56 -13.93 20.63
CA LEU A 16 10.48 -14.02 22.08
C LEU A 16 9.34 -13.13 22.60
N VAL A 17 8.55 -13.67 23.52
CA VAL A 17 7.58 -12.90 24.32
C VAL A 17 7.98 -12.99 25.77
N VAL A 18 8.13 -11.84 26.43
CA VAL A 18 8.44 -11.74 27.87
C VAL A 18 7.20 -11.21 28.59
N GLY A 19 6.62 -12.04 29.45
CA GLY A 19 5.37 -11.77 30.16
C GLY A 19 4.33 -12.85 29.93
N GLY A 20 3.45 -13.10 30.91
CA GLY A 20 2.49 -14.21 30.94
C GLY A 20 1.03 -13.81 31.04
N GLY A 21 0.74 -12.50 30.97
CA GLY A 21 -0.61 -11.96 31.07
C GLY A 21 -1.37 -11.90 29.71
N GLU A 22 -2.60 -11.41 29.74
CA GLU A 22 -3.46 -11.24 28.57
C GLU A 22 -2.80 -10.41 27.43
N PRO A 23 -2.05 -9.30 27.71
CA PRO A 23 -1.33 -8.61 26.66
C PRO A 23 -0.28 -9.48 25.96
N ALA A 24 0.41 -10.35 26.70
CA ALA A 24 1.37 -11.28 26.14
C ALA A 24 0.70 -12.32 25.26
N ALA A 25 -0.46 -12.87 25.67
CA ALA A 25 -1.24 -13.83 24.89
C ALA A 25 -1.62 -13.25 23.51
N ARG A 26 -2.18 -12.03 23.49
CA ARG A 26 -2.54 -11.34 22.23
C ARG A 26 -1.34 -11.11 21.31
N LYS A 27 -0.17 -10.80 21.85
CA LYS A 27 1.05 -10.59 21.06
C LYS A 27 1.60 -11.91 20.53
N ALA A 28 1.57 -12.96 21.36
CA ALA A 28 1.96 -14.29 20.94
C ALA A 28 1.10 -14.83 19.79
N GLU A 29 -0.21 -14.64 19.87
CA GLU A 29 -1.12 -15.01 18.77
C GLU A 29 -0.82 -14.29 17.45
N LEU A 30 -0.54 -12.97 17.50
CA LEU A 30 -0.15 -12.22 16.29
C LEU A 30 1.15 -12.75 15.67
N LEU A 31 2.12 -13.12 16.50
CA LEU A 31 3.37 -13.70 16.03
C LEU A 31 3.15 -15.10 15.42
N LEU A 32 2.29 -15.91 16.03
CA LEU A 32 1.90 -17.22 15.50
C LEU A 32 1.18 -17.10 14.15
N GLN A 33 0.26 -16.13 14.01
CA GLN A 33 -0.42 -15.84 12.74
C GLN A 33 0.58 -15.42 11.64
N ALA A 34 1.67 -14.76 12.02
CA ALA A 34 2.75 -14.41 11.10
C ALA A 34 3.74 -15.56 10.82
N GLY A 35 3.47 -16.77 11.35
CA GLY A 35 4.28 -17.97 11.14
C GLY A 35 5.53 -18.06 12.02
N ALA A 36 5.65 -17.24 13.07
CA ALA A 36 6.79 -17.28 13.98
C ALA A 36 6.76 -18.53 14.87
N ARG A 37 7.96 -18.99 15.24
CA ARG A 37 8.15 -19.93 16.37
C ARG A 37 8.28 -19.12 17.64
N VAL A 38 7.22 -19.09 18.42
CA VAL A 38 7.13 -18.26 19.62
C VAL A 38 7.71 -18.97 20.82
N THR A 39 8.65 -18.33 21.49
CA THR A 39 9.19 -18.71 22.80
C THR A 39 8.68 -17.72 23.84
N LEU A 40 8.29 -18.21 25.02
CA LEU A 40 7.76 -17.42 26.12
C LEU A 40 8.68 -17.50 27.33
N ILE A 41 8.87 -16.36 28.00
CA ILE A 41 9.46 -16.27 29.34
C ILE A 41 8.47 -15.55 30.25
N ALA A 42 8.05 -16.22 31.32
CA ALA A 42 7.11 -15.66 32.28
C ALA A 42 7.18 -16.43 33.60
N GLU A 43 7.09 -15.73 34.74
CA GLU A 43 7.00 -16.36 36.07
C GLU A 43 5.70 -17.15 36.22
N THR A 44 4.59 -16.56 35.71
CA THR A 44 3.26 -17.16 35.71
C THR A 44 2.60 -16.91 34.36
N VAL A 45 1.68 -17.78 33.98
CA VAL A 45 0.95 -17.68 32.70
C VAL A 45 -0.56 -17.68 32.93
N THR A 46 -1.29 -16.92 32.12
CA THR A 46 -2.77 -16.97 32.09
C THR A 46 -3.26 -18.27 31.43
N GLY A 47 -4.56 -18.58 31.62
CA GLY A 47 -5.18 -19.76 31.04
C GLY A 47 -5.04 -19.84 29.51
N GLU A 48 -5.12 -18.70 28.81
CA GLU A 48 -4.95 -18.62 27.35
C GLU A 48 -3.53 -19.03 26.92
N ILE A 49 -2.51 -18.53 27.61
CA ILE A 49 -1.11 -18.90 27.32
C ILE A 49 -0.87 -20.36 27.68
N ALA A 50 -1.40 -20.83 28.82
CA ALA A 50 -1.28 -22.22 29.23
C ALA A 50 -1.90 -23.19 28.18
N GLN A 51 -3.01 -22.80 27.58
CA GLN A 51 -3.61 -23.55 26.48
C GLN A 51 -2.70 -23.60 25.25
N LEU A 52 -2.14 -22.44 24.82
CA LEU A 52 -1.22 -22.38 23.68
C LEU A 52 0.04 -23.22 23.90
N ILE A 53 0.52 -23.30 25.15
CA ILE A 53 1.65 -24.15 25.53
C ILE A 53 1.23 -25.64 25.45
N ALA A 54 0.08 -26.00 26.01
CA ALA A 54 -0.44 -27.36 25.98
C ALA A 54 -0.68 -27.86 24.54
N GLU A 55 -1.11 -26.99 23.66
CA GLU A 55 -1.25 -27.24 22.21
C GLU A 55 0.09 -27.35 21.46
N GLY A 56 1.21 -27.09 22.12
CA GLY A 56 2.54 -27.09 21.50
C GLY A 56 2.80 -25.92 20.53
N ARG A 57 1.96 -24.88 20.59
CA ARG A 57 2.05 -23.70 19.69
C ARG A 57 3.07 -22.68 20.18
N ILE A 58 3.34 -22.65 21.48
CA ILE A 58 4.31 -21.79 22.15
C ILE A 58 5.24 -22.66 23.00
N ALA A 59 6.53 -22.39 22.95
CA ALA A 59 7.50 -23.00 23.84
C ALA A 59 7.72 -22.12 25.09
N TRP A 60 7.42 -22.65 26.28
CA TRP A 60 7.76 -21.96 27.53
C TRP A 60 9.21 -22.29 27.92
N ALA A 61 10.11 -21.30 27.77
CA ALA A 61 11.55 -21.49 27.96
C ALA A 61 11.99 -21.37 29.43
N GLY A 62 11.26 -20.60 30.25
CA GLY A 62 11.62 -20.41 31.65
C GLY A 62 10.82 -19.33 32.38
N HIS A 63 11.13 -19.20 33.66
CA HIS A 63 10.45 -18.23 34.53
C HIS A 63 11.16 -16.86 34.53
N HIS A 64 12.46 -16.83 34.33
CA HIS A 64 13.29 -15.62 34.39
C HIS A 64 14.04 -15.41 33.11
N PHE A 65 14.11 -14.15 32.68
CA PHE A 65 14.84 -13.75 31.47
C PHE A 65 16.35 -13.79 31.69
N ASP A 66 17.04 -14.47 30.79
CA ASP A 66 18.48 -14.41 30.63
C ASP A 66 18.85 -13.75 29.31
N PRO A 67 19.89 -12.91 29.23
CA PRO A 67 20.35 -12.32 27.98
C PRO A 67 20.61 -13.31 26.83
N ALA A 68 20.97 -14.57 27.12
CA ALA A 68 21.13 -15.63 26.14
C ALA A 68 19.80 -16.04 25.45
N ASP A 69 18.66 -15.74 26.07
CA ASP A 69 17.34 -16.01 25.45
C ASP A 69 17.11 -15.21 24.15
N LEU A 70 17.89 -14.14 23.95
CA LEU A 70 17.86 -13.33 22.72
C LEU A 70 18.69 -13.93 21.58
N ASP A 71 19.43 -15.01 21.81
CA ASP A 71 20.29 -15.58 20.79
C ASP A 71 19.46 -16.25 19.68
N GLY A 72 19.64 -15.75 18.45
CA GLY A 72 18.90 -16.22 17.27
C GLY A 72 17.43 -15.79 17.24
N ILE A 73 17.03 -14.83 18.08
CA ILE A 73 15.70 -14.23 18.09
C ILE A 73 15.63 -13.14 17.00
N MET A 74 14.57 -13.18 16.20
CA MET A 74 14.30 -12.17 15.15
C MET A 74 13.71 -10.88 15.70
N LEU A 75 12.84 -11.00 16.73
CA LEU A 75 12.29 -9.86 17.48
C LEU A 75 11.81 -10.31 18.86
N VAL A 76 11.72 -9.34 19.80
CA VAL A 76 11.18 -9.57 21.13
C VAL A 76 10.05 -8.59 21.45
N ILE A 77 9.00 -9.11 22.09
CA ILE A 77 7.90 -8.31 22.64
C ILE A 77 7.88 -8.48 24.16
N VAL A 78 7.91 -7.37 24.88
CA VAL A 78 7.89 -7.32 26.34
C VAL A 78 6.51 -6.85 26.79
N ALA A 79 5.77 -7.72 27.45
CA ALA A 79 4.38 -7.51 27.89
C ALA A 79 4.22 -7.88 29.37
N THR A 80 5.05 -7.27 30.22
CA THR A 80 5.03 -7.38 31.68
C THR A 80 4.86 -6.00 32.31
N GLU A 81 4.42 -5.92 33.55
CA GLU A 81 4.34 -4.66 34.33
C GLU A 81 5.63 -4.35 35.07
N ASP A 82 6.56 -5.31 35.19
CA ASP A 82 7.87 -5.09 35.83
C ASP A 82 8.74 -4.15 35.00
N GLY A 83 8.84 -2.90 35.46
CA GLY A 83 9.60 -1.86 34.77
C GLY A 83 11.12 -2.13 34.74
N ALA A 84 11.69 -2.85 35.74
CA ALA A 84 13.08 -3.22 35.73
C ALA A 84 13.37 -4.28 34.68
N LEU A 85 12.53 -5.28 34.57
CA LEU A 85 12.60 -6.31 33.51
C LEU A 85 12.41 -5.70 32.14
N GLN A 86 11.43 -4.79 31.96
CA GLN A 86 11.21 -4.06 30.71
C GLN A 86 12.48 -3.34 30.24
N ALA A 87 13.12 -2.57 31.13
CA ALA A 87 14.34 -1.83 30.84
C ALA A 87 15.51 -2.76 30.51
N ARG A 88 15.67 -3.86 31.26
CA ARG A 88 16.72 -4.85 31.07
C ARG A 88 16.58 -5.56 29.70
N VAL A 89 15.41 -6.08 29.40
CA VAL A 89 15.18 -6.76 28.12
C VAL A 89 15.38 -5.80 26.95
N SER A 90 14.85 -4.57 27.06
CA SER A 90 15.03 -3.54 26.04
C SER A 90 16.51 -3.23 25.79
N HIS A 91 17.28 -3.01 26.85
CA HIS A 91 18.70 -2.73 26.74
C HIS A 91 19.46 -3.88 26.06
N GLU A 92 19.27 -5.10 26.54
CA GLU A 92 19.94 -6.29 25.99
C GLU A 92 19.58 -6.57 24.53
N ALA A 93 18.31 -6.37 24.17
CA ALA A 93 17.86 -6.53 22.79
C ALA A 93 18.49 -5.49 21.85
N GLN A 94 18.51 -4.21 22.26
CA GLN A 94 19.11 -3.15 21.46
C GLN A 94 20.63 -3.33 21.30
N GLN A 95 21.34 -3.79 22.32
CA GLN A 95 22.77 -4.10 22.25
C GLN A 95 23.07 -5.20 21.20
N ARG A 96 22.15 -6.13 21.01
CA ARG A 96 22.25 -7.22 20.04
C ARG A 96 21.60 -6.91 18.69
N CYS A 97 21.15 -5.65 18.47
CA CYS A 97 20.40 -5.25 17.29
C CYS A 97 19.12 -6.11 17.07
N VAL A 98 18.54 -6.68 18.13
CA VAL A 98 17.26 -7.39 18.08
C VAL A 98 16.14 -6.37 18.22
N PRO A 99 15.21 -6.26 17.25
CA PRO A 99 14.05 -5.40 17.36
C PRO A 99 13.23 -5.71 18.62
N VAL A 100 12.94 -4.66 19.42
CA VAL A 100 12.20 -4.80 20.67
C VAL A 100 10.99 -3.88 20.71
N ASN A 101 9.84 -4.42 21.13
CA ASN A 101 8.65 -3.66 21.46
C ASN A 101 8.28 -3.91 22.93
N VAL A 102 8.28 -2.87 23.72
CA VAL A 102 7.81 -2.88 25.11
C VAL A 102 6.42 -2.27 25.13
N VAL A 103 5.43 -3.06 25.54
CA VAL A 103 4.02 -2.65 25.52
C VAL A 103 3.85 -1.38 26.37
N ASP A 104 3.17 -0.38 25.81
CA ASP A 104 2.90 0.93 26.43
C ASP A 104 4.14 1.74 26.84
N ARG A 105 5.33 1.37 26.36
CA ARG A 105 6.61 2.04 26.64
C ARG A 105 7.37 2.40 25.35
N PRO A 106 6.93 3.44 24.61
CA PRO A 106 7.57 3.81 23.33
C PRO A 106 9.05 4.13 23.45
N LYS A 107 9.49 4.71 24.57
CA LYS A 107 10.91 5.06 24.80
C LYS A 107 11.83 3.85 24.96
N LEU A 108 11.29 2.69 25.31
CA LEU A 108 12.02 1.43 25.43
C LEU A 108 11.89 0.56 24.17
N SER A 109 11.13 1.01 23.17
CA SER A 109 10.83 0.25 21.97
C SER A 109 11.67 0.73 20.80
N SER A 110 12.25 -0.19 20.02
CA SER A 110 12.93 0.11 18.76
C SER A 110 11.99 0.01 17.55
N PHE A 111 10.81 -0.58 17.71
CA PHE A 111 9.75 -0.60 16.69
C PHE A 111 8.36 -0.42 17.30
N ILE A 112 7.41 0.01 16.47
CA ILE A 112 6.03 0.25 16.86
C ILE A 112 5.14 -0.83 16.28
N MET A 113 4.24 -1.38 17.09
CA MET A 113 3.17 -2.27 16.61
C MET A 113 2.08 -1.43 15.95
N PRO A 114 1.83 -1.60 14.64
CA PRO A 114 0.80 -0.85 13.93
C PRO A 114 -0.61 -1.39 14.22
N ALA A 115 -1.64 -0.63 13.85
CA ALA A 115 -2.96 -1.20 13.64
C ALA A 115 -2.96 -1.98 12.31
N ILE A 116 -3.45 -3.21 12.33
CA ILE A 116 -3.32 -4.15 11.21
C ILE A 116 -4.71 -4.46 10.63
N VAL A 117 -4.82 -4.38 9.31
CA VAL A 117 -5.92 -4.98 8.53
C VAL A 117 -5.34 -6.15 7.75
N ASP A 118 -5.75 -7.35 8.12
CA ASP A 118 -5.32 -8.60 7.47
C ASP A 118 -6.42 -9.12 6.55
N ARG A 119 -6.06 -9.42 5.32
CA ARG A 119 -6.86 -10.07 4.29
C ARG A 119 -6.09 -11.23 3.63
N GLY A 120 -5.30 -11.96 4.43
CA GLY A 120 -4.45 -13.05 3.97
C GLY A 120 -3.20 -12.55 3.25
N GLN A 121 -3.20 -12.62 1.92
CA GLN A 121 -2.08 -12.13 1.09
C GLN A 121 -1.92 -10.59 1.09
N ILE A 122 -2.93 -9.88 1.58
CA ILE A 122 -2.91 -8.42 1.65
C ILE A 122 -2.92 -7.99 3.11
N THR A 123 -1.88 -7.29 3.53
CA THR A 123 -1.78 -6.71 4.87
C THR A 123 -1.63 -5.20 4.76
N VAL A 124 -2.43 -4.46 5.51
CA VAL A 124 -2.28 -3.01 5.67
C VAL A 124 -1.88 -2.71 7.11
N ALA A 125 -0.78 -1.99 7.26
CA ALA A 125 -0.26 -1.55 8.56
C ALA A 125 -0.38 -0.03 8.69
N ILE A 126 -0.99 0.44 9.79
CA ILE A 126 -1.29 1.85 10.02
C ILE A 126 -0.59 2.28 11.29
N SER A 127 0.29 3.28 11.18
CA SER A 127 0.99 3.86 12.31
C SER A 127 0.71 5.35 12.41
N THR A 128 0.45 5.82 13.62
CA THR A 128 0.40 7.24 13.99
C THR A 128 1.63 7.64 14.81
N ALA A 129 2.74 6.92 14.63
CA ALA A 129 3.98 7.08 15.43
C ALA A 129 3.73 7.00 16.95
N GLY A 130 2.69 6.28 17.39
CA GLY A 130 2.31 6.14 18.79
C GLY A 130 1.55 7.34 19.38
N THR A 131 1.31 8.41 18.60
CA THR A 131 0.71 9.65 19.12
C THR A 131 -0.81 9.62 19.21
N ALA A 132 -1.50 8.88 18.33
CA ALA A 132 -2.96 8.90 18.24
C ALA A 132 -3.57 7.50 17.99
N PRO A 133 -3.59 6.60 18.98
CA PRO A 133 -4.12 5.24 18.82
C PRO A 133 -5.60 5.20 18.40
N ALA A 134 -6.40 6.16 18.87
CA ALA A 134 -7.81 6.27 18.49
C ALA A 134 -7.99 6.60 17.00
N LEU A 135 -7.14 7.47 16.45
CA LEU A 135 -7.13 7.79 15.02
C LEU A 135 -6.69 6.58 14.19
N ALA A 136 -5.67 5.86 14.63
CA ALA A 136 -5.23 4.62 13.95
C ALA A 136 -6.37 3.59 13.88
N ARG A 137 -7.16 3.42 14.95
CA ARG A 137 -8.34 2.54 14.96
C ARG A 137 -9.44 3.02 14.01
N LYS A 138 -9.69 4.34 13.94
CA LYS A 138 -10.67 4.91 13.02
C LYS A 138 -10.27 4.65 11.56
N ILE A 139 -9.03 4.97 11.19
CA ILE A 139 -8.49 4.72 9.84
C ILE A 139 -8.53 3.23 9.51
N ARG A 140 -8.18 2.36 10.47
CA ARG A 140 -8.29 0.91 10.29
C ARG A 140 -9.72 0.51 9.91
N ALA A 141 -10.73 0.97 10.63
CA ALA A 141 -12.13 0.66 10.35
C ALA A 141 -12.61 1.16 8.99
N GLU A 142 -12.09 2.30 8.52
CA GLU A 142 -12.38 2.82 7.18
C GLU A 142 -11.76 1.94 6.09
N ILE A 143 -10.50 1.53 6.29
CA ILE A 143 -9.82 0.62 5.36
C ILE A 143 -10.49 -0.77 5.36
N GLU A 144 -10.90 -1.30 6.51
CA GLU A 144 -11.62 -2.58 6.60
C GLU A 144 -12.95 -2.57 5.82
N ARG A 145 -13.66 -1.42 5.79
CA ARG A 145 -14.86 -1.24 4.98
C ARG A 145 -14.56 -1.14 3.48
N ALA A 146 -13.44 -0.50 3.12
CA ALA A 146 -13.04 -0.33 1.73
C ALA A 146 -12.43 -1.62 1.12
N LEU A 147 -11.82 -2.48 1.96
CA LEU A 147 -11.18 -3.72 1.53
C LEU A 147 -12.03 -4.93 1.98
N PRO A 148 -12.89 -5.48 1.11
CA PRO A 148 -13.68 -6.66 1.45
C PRO A 148 -12.78 -7.86 1.75
N ALA A 149 -13.26 -8.78 2.61
CA ALA A 149 -12.49 -9.99 2.97
C ALA A 149 -12.11 -10.84 1.74
N ALA A 150 -12.91 -10.75 0.69
CA ALA A 150 -12.69 -11.45 -0.57
C ALA A 150 -11.43 -11.00 -1.34
N ILE A 151 -10.88 -9.82 -1.04
CA ILE A 151 -9.71 -9.29 -1.78
C ILE A 151 -8.47 -10.20 -1.65
N GLY A 152 -8.33 -10.90 -0.51
CA GLY A 152 -7.28 -11.89 -0.30
C GLY A 152 -7.37 -13.08 -1.26
N ARG A 153 -8.59 -13.48 -1.68
CA ARG A 153 -8.77 -14.52 -2.71
C ARG A 153 -8.22 -14.08 -4.05
N LEU A 154 -8.49 -12.83 -4.43
CA LEU A 154 -7.97 -12.25 -5.68
C LEU A 154 -6.44 -12.21 -5.68
N ALA A 155 -5.82 -11.82 -4.56
CA ALA A 155 -4.37 -11.80 -4.43
C ALA A 155 -3.76 -13.21 -4.53
N ARG A 156 -4.36 -14.21 -3.87
CA ARG A 156 -3.95 -15.61 -3.96
C ARG A 156 -4.10 -16.15 -5.38
N PHE A 157 -5.21 -15.84 -6.03
CA PHE A 157 -5.43 -16.19 -7.42
C PHE A 157 -4.33 -15.61 -8.32
N ALA A 158 -3.97 -14.34 -8.15
CA ALA A 158 -2.90 -13.70 -8.91
C ALA A 158 -1.54 -14.36 -8.67
N GLU A 159 -1.23 -14.76 -7.42
CA GLU A 159 0.00 -15.47 -7.08
C GLU A 159 0.13 -16.79 -7.85
N ILE A 160 -0.93 -17.60 -7.89
CA ILE A 160 -0.95 -18.90 -8.60
C ILE A 160 -0.58 -18.73 -10.08
N PHE A 161 -1.09 -17.68 -10.72
CA PHE A 161 -0.87 -17.47 -12.17
C PHE A 161 0.30 -16.57 -12.51
N ARG A 162 0.96 -15.96 -11.51
CA ARG A 162 2.05 -14.99 -11.69
C ARG A 162 3.16 -15.53 -12.58
N GLU A 163 3.60 -16.74 -12.34
CA GLU A 163 4.70 -17.34 -13.11
C GLU A 163 4.28 -17.68 -14.54
N GLN A 164 3.07 -18.17 -14.76
CA GLN A 164 2.52 -18.43 -16.09
C GLN A 164 2.45 -17.14 -16.92
N VAL A 165 1.93 -16.06 -16.33
CA VAL A 165 1.86 -14.75 -16.98
C VAL A 165 3.26 -14.22 -17.29
N ARG A 166 4.23 -14.39 -16.37
CA ARG A 166 5.63 -14.00 -16.57
C ARG A 166 6.29 -14.74 -17.73
N ARG A 167 6.00 -16.02 -17.89
CA ARG A 167 6.53 -16.85 -18.99
C ARG A 167 5.92 -16.47 -20.33
N THR A 168 4.65 -16.11 -20.34
CA THR A 168 3.90 -15.80 -21.57
C THR A 168 4.18 -14.37 -22.04
N LEU A 169 4.10 -13.40 -21.13
CA LEU A 169 4.32 -11.98 -21.41
C LEU A 169 5.71 -11.56 -20.93
N LYS A 170 6.68 -11.50 -21.87
CA LYS A 170 8.09 -11.20 -21.53
C LYS A 170 8.30 -9.75 -21.08
N GLU A 171 7.55 -8.82 -21.68
CA GLU A 171 7.67 -7.39 -21.38
C GLU A 171 7.03 -7.01 -20.04
N PRO A 172 7.72 -6.27 -19.16
CA PRO A 172 7.16 -5.81 -17.90
C PRO A 172 5.89 -4.97 -18.06
N ARG A 173 5.83 -4.11 -19.08
CA ARG A 173 4.65 -3.27 -19.38
C ARG A 173 3.45 -4.09 -19.79
N ALA A 174 3.64 -5.10 -20.67
CA ALA A 174 2.57 -5.99 -21.09
C ALA A 174 1.99 -6.76 -19.89
N ARG A 175 2.85 -7.27 -19.00
CA ARG A 175 2.41 -7.94 -17.76
C ARG A 175 1.60 -7.02 -16.86
N ARG A 176 1.99 -5.76 -16.71
CA ARG A 176 1.28 -4.79 -15.89
C ARG A 176 -0.12 -4.54 -16.44
N ARG A 177 -0.23 -4.15 -17.73
CA ARG A 177 -1.53 -3.92 -18.37
C ARG A 177 -2.44 -5.15 -18.28
N PHE A 178 -1.86 -6.33 -18.42
CA PHE A 178 -2.58 -7.59 -18.26
C PHE A 178 -3.18 -7.71 -16.86
N TRP A 179 -2.38 -7.47 -15.81
CA TRP A 179 -2.85 -7.55 -14.43
C TRP A 179 -3.85 -6.45 -14.10
N ASP A 180 -3.66 -5.23 -14.57
CA ASP A 180 -4.62 -4.14 -14.40
C ASP A 180 -5.98 -4.53 -15.01
N HIS A 181 -5.97 -5.12 -16.20
CA HIS A 181 -7.18 -5.62 -16.84
C HIS A 181 -7.80 -6.80 -16.09
N VAL A 182 -7.00 -7.72 -15.58
CA VAL A 182 -7.45 -8.86 -14.76
C VAL A 182 -8.14 -8.38 -13.49
N PHE A 183 -7.54 -7.43 -12.77
CA PHE A 183 -8.06 -6.95 -11.49
C PHE A 183 -9.31 -6.08 -11.63
N ALA A 184 -9.39 -5.28 -12.68
CA ALA A 184 -10.54 -4.39 -12.94
C ALA A 184 -11.67 -5.06 -13.75
N GLY A 185 -11.42 -6.24 -14.32
CA GLY A 185 -12.33 -6.90 -15.26
C GLY A 185 -13.01 -8.15 -14.68
N ARG A 186 -13.59 -8.92 -15.62
CA ARG A 186 -14.39 -10.12 -15.31
C ARG A 186 -13.65 -11.16 -14.47
N VAL A 187 -12.35 -11.33 -14.66
CA VAL A 187 -11.54 -12.27 -13.85
C VAL A 187 -11.55 -11.86 -12.39
N GLY A 188 -11.35 -10.56 -12.12
CA GLY A 188 -11.39 -10.02 -10.76
C GLY A 188 -12.75 -10.22 -10.10
N GLU A 189 -13.85 -9.95 -10.82
CA GLU A 189 -15.21 -10.17 -10.33
C GLU A 189 -15.44 -11.65 -9.94
N LEU A 190 -15.09 -12.58 -10.82
CA LEU A 190 -15.26 -14.01 -10.58
C LEU A 190 -14.42 -14.49 -9.39
N ALA A 191 -13.15 -14.07 -9.29
CA ALA A 191 -12.29 -14.41 -8.18
C ALA A 191 -12.81 -13.85 -6.83
N LEU A 192 -13.31 -12.61 -6.83
CA LEU A 192 -13.93 -12.00 -5.66
C LEU A 192 -15.23 -12.73 -5.26
N ALA A 193 -16.01 -13.20 -6.23
CA ALA A 193 -17.21 -14.01 -6.00
C ALA A 193 -16.90 -15.43 -5.50
N GLY A 194 -15.65 -15.92 -5.66
CA GLY A 194 -15.24 -17.29 -5.30
C GLY A 194 -15.40 -18.30 -6.42
N ASP A 195 -15.74 -17.87 -7.64
CA ASP A 195 -15.75 -18.73 -8.83
C ASP A 195 -14.34 -18.87 -9.41
N GLU A 196 -13.51 -19.69 -8.76
CA GLU A 196 -12.13 -19.93 -9.19
C GLU A 196 -12.01 -20.58 -10.55
N ILE A 197 -12.98 -21.44 -10.91
CA ILE A 197 -13.00 -22.16 -12.20
C ILE A 197 -13.29 -21.16 -13.34
N GLY A 198 -14.32 -20.33 -13.17
CA GLY A 198 -14.65 -19.27 -14.11
C GLY A 198 -13.53 -18.25 -14.27
N ALA A 199 -12.96 -17.80 -13.14
CA ALA A 199 -11.83 -16.86 -13.12
C ALA A 199 -10.61 -17.43 -13.88
N ARG A 200 -10.27 -18.71 -13.65
CA ARG A 200 -9.16 -19.39 -14.33
C ARG A 200 -9.39 -19.48 -15.84
N ARG A 201 -10.59 -19.88 -16.25
CA ARG A 201 -10.95 -19.99 -17.69
C ARG A 201 -10.81 -18.64 -18.39
N GLU A 202 -11.34 -17.62 -17.79
CA GLU A 202 -11.31 -16.27 -18.35
C GLU A 202 -9.89 -15.69 -18.37
N LEU A 203 -9.07 -15.92 -17.35
CA LEU A 203 -7.66 -15.51 -17.32
C LEU A 203 -6.88 -16.17 -18.45
N ILE A 204 -7.06 -17.48 -18.68
CA ILE A 204 -6.38 -18.20 -19.76
C ILE A 204 -6.78 -17.62 -21.10
N ARG A 205 -8.08 -17.37 -21.32
CA ARG A 205 -8.59 -16.75 -22.55
C ARG A 205 -7.94 -15.38 -22.81
N LEU A 206 -7.85 -14.54 -21.79
CA LEU A 206 -7.19 -13.24 -21.87
C LEU A 206 -5.68 -13.36 -22.15
N LEU A 207 -5.03 -14.35 -21.52
CA LEU A 207 -3.60 -14.57 -21.69
C LEU A 207 -3.24 -15.05 -23.09
N ASP A 208 -4.08 -15.91 -23.68
CA ASP A 208 -3.92 -16.38 -25.06
C ASP A 208 -4.14 -15.24 -26.06
N GLY A 209 -5.13 -14.38 -25.82
CA GLY A 209 -5.32 -13.17 -26.61
C GLY A 209 -4.16 -12.18 -26.51
N ALA A 210 -3.58 -12.02 -25.34
CA ALA A 210 -2.44 -11.14 -25.11
C ALA A 210 -1.11 -11.70 -25.66
N ARG A 211 -1.03 -12.99 -25.92
CA ARG A 211 0.14 -13.67 -26.51
C ARG A 211 0.32 -13.33 -28.00
N ASN A 212 -0.81 -13.16 -28.71
CA ASN A 212 -0.84 -12.80 -30.13
C ASN A 212 -1.67 -11.52 -30.30
N PRO A 213 -1.14 -10.34 -29.95
CA PRO A 213 -1.85 -9.11 -30.20
C PRO A 213 -2.01 -8.96 -31.72
N ALA A 214 -3.25 -8.96 -32.21
CA ALA A 214 -3.55 -8.82 -33.63
C ALA A 214 -3.04 -7.49 -34.25
N GLN A 215 -2.74 -6.52 -33.36
CA GLN A 215 -2.00 -5.28 -33.65
C GLN A 215 -1.29 -4.81 -32.37
N PRO A 216 -0.08 -4.16 -32.46
CA PRO A 216 0.46 -3.44 -31.34
C PRO A 216 -0.58 -2.42 -30.88
N GLN A 217 -1.08 -2.55 -29.65
CA GLN A 217 -2.02 -1.56 -29.13
C GLN A 217 -1.33 -0.20 -29.15
N ALA A 218 -1.82 0.69 -30.02
CA ALA A 218 -1.40 2.08 -30.00
C ALA A 218 -1.61 2.66 -28.60
N GLY A 219 -0.67 3.42 -28.13
CA GLY A 219 -0.80 4.13 -26.87
C GLY A 219 -1.88 5.19 -26.97
N ILE A 220 -2.25 5.74 -25.84
CA ILE A 220 -3.24 6.81 -25.73
C ILE A 220 -2.62 8.00 -24.98
N VAL A 221 -3.00 9.20 -25.39
CA VAL A 221 -2.66 10.43 -24.69
C VAL A 221 -3.91 10.97 -23.99
N HIS A 222 -3.81 11.15 -22.67
CA HIS A 222 -4.85 11.80 -21.89
C HIS A 222 -4.39 13.23 -21.58
N LEU A 223 -5.09 14.21 -22.15
CA LEU A 223 -4.90 15.63 -21.83
C LEU A 223 -5.69 15.94 -20.57
N VAL A 224 -5.02 16.18 -19.47
CA VAL A 224 -5.62 16.34 -18.15
C VAL A 224 -5.40 17.75 -17.64
N GLY A 225 -6.48 18.47 -17.38
CA GLY A 225 -6.42 19.78 -16.72
C GLY A 225 -6.00 19.63 -15.26
N ALA A 226 -4.90 20.29 -14.88
CA ALA A 226 -4.38 20.27 -13.52
C ALA A 226 -5.18 21.17 -12.54
N GLY A 227 -6.16 21.93 -13.05
CA GLY A 227 -6.89 22.90 -12.24
C GLY A 227 -5.99 23.99 -11.67
N PRO A 228 -6.31 24.55 -10.50
CA PRO A 228 -5.50 25.56 -9.82
C PRO A 228 -4.22 24.98 -9.18
N GLY A 229 -4.00 23.67 -9.27
CA GLY A 229 -2.83 23.01 -8.70
C GLY A 229 -3.06 22.38 -7.32
N ASP A 230 -4.24 22.52 -6.76
CA ASP A 230 -4.62 21.84 -5.51
C ASP A 230 -4.92 20.36 -5.76
N PRO A 231 -4.25 19.41 -5.07
CA PRO A 231 -4.52 17.98 -5.20
C PRO A 231 -5.96 17.59 -4.91
N ASP A 232 -6.64 18.27 -3.97
CA ASP A 232 -8.01 17.96 -3.58
C ASP A 232 -9.03 18.37 -4.67
N LEU A 233 -8.62 19.25 -5.62
CA LEU A 233 -9.42 19.66 -6.76
C LEU A 233 -9.13 18.85 -8.03
N LEU A 234 -8.28 17.83 -7.94
CA LEU A 234 -8.07 16.91 -9.06
C LEU A 234 -9.30 16.01 -9.23
N THR A 235 -9.79 15.90 -10.46
CA THR A 235 -10.96 15.02 -10.70
C THR A 235 -10.59 13.54 -10.43
N LEU A 236 -11.57 12.75 -9.97
CA LEU A 236 -11.37 11.31 -9.75
C LEU A 236 -10.91 10.57 -11.00
N LYS A 237 -11.32 11.04 -12.19
CA LYS A 237 -10.86 10.48 -13.46
C LYS A 237 -9.39 10.79 -13.71
N ALA A 238 -8.98 12.04 -13.50
CA ALA A 238 -7.59 12.46 -13.61
C ALA A 238 -6.67 11.69 -12.65
N HIS A 239 -7.09 11.55 -11.39
CA HIS A 239 -6.36 10.76 -10.40
C HIS A 239 -6.18 9.31 -10.84
N ARG A 240 -7.25 8.65 -11.31
CA ARG A 240 -7.15 7.27 -11.82
C ARG A 240 -6.20 7.15 -13.01
N LEU A 241 -6.24 8.09 -13.94
CA LEU A 241 -5.34 8.09 -15.10
C LEU A 241 -3.88 8.26 -14.68
N LEU A 242 -3.57 9.16 -13.73
CA LEU A 242 -2.23 9.32 -13.17
C LEU A 242 -1.70 8.03 -12.52
N GLN A 243 -2.57 7.28 -11.83
CA GLN A 243 -2.20 6.00 -11.20
C GLN A 243 -1.90 4.90 -12.25
N HIS A 244 -2.35 5.03 -13.50
CA HIS A 244 -2.15 4.03 -14.55
C HIS A 244 -1.20 4.50 -15.67
N ALA A 245 -0.77 5.76 -15.67
CA ALA A 245 0.12 6.31 -16.68
C ALA A 245 1.49 5.62 -16.70
N ASP A 246 2.00 5.34 -17.89
CA ASP A 246 3.41 4.95 -18.09
C ASP A 246 4.33 6.17 -18.06
N VAL A 247 3.81 7.30 -18.58
CA VAL A 247 4.52 8.58 -18.63
C VAL A 247 3.57 9.70 -18.23
N VAL A 248 4.04 10.58 -17.36
CA VAL A 248 3.37 11.84 -17.03
C VAL A 248 4.21 12.97 -17.61
N VAL A 249 3.69 13.60 -18.66
CA VAL A 249 4.25 14.86 -19.18
C VAL A 249 3.52 15.99 -18.45
N HIS A 250 4.22 17.05 -18.10
CA HIS A 250 3.61 18.10 -17.30
C HIS A 250 4.12 19.48 -17.66
N ASP A 251 3.25 20.49 -17.60
CA ASP A 251 3.65 21.87 -17.69
C ASP A 251 4.57 22.26 -16.52
N PRO A 252 5.50 23.19 -16.70
CA PRO A 252 6.39 23.66 -15.62
C PRO A 252 5.65 24.23 -14.40
N LEU A 253 4.43 24.72 -14.58
CA LEU A 253 3.60 25.32 -13.54
C LEU A 253 2.84 24.28 -12.69
N VAL A 254 2.85 23.00 -13.07
CA VAL A 254 2.17 21.93 -12.30
C VAL A 254 2.91 21.68 -10.99
N PRO A 255 2.25 21.79 -9.83
CA PRO A 255 2.86 21.55 -8.53
C PRO A 255 3.37 20.12 -8.36
N ARG A 256 4.44 19.97 -7.56
CA ARG A 256 5.05 18.67 -7.28
C ARG A 256 4.10 17.72 -6.56
N GLU A 257 3.18 18.24 -5.78
CA GLU A 257 2.14 17.52 -5.06
C GLU A 257 1.23 16.73 -6.01
N LEU A 258 0.82 17.36 -7.13
CA LEU A 258 0.05 16.68 -8.18
C LEU A 258 0.88 15.60 -8.89
N LEU A 259 2.16 15.87 -9.15
CA LEU A 259 3.07 14.89 -9.74
C LEU A 259 3.32 13.69 -8.81
N ALA A 260 3.28 13.93 -7.49
CA ALA A 260 3.41 12.88 -6.49
C ALA A 260 2.21 11.92 -6.46
N MET A 261 1.03 12.36 -6.98
CA MET A 261 -0.16 11.51 -7.12
C MET A 261 -0.03 10.50 -8.27
N ALA A 262 0.93 10.68 -9.17
CA ALA A 262 1.22 9.70 -10.20
C ALA A 262 1.88 8.45 -9.58
N ARG A 263 1.74 7.33 -10.28
CA ARG A 263 2.41 6.09 -9.94
C ARG A 263 3.92 6.29 -9.72
N ARG A 264 4.48 5.61 -8.70
CA ARG A 264 5.87 5.81 -8.27
C ARG A 264 6.90 5.59 -9.37
N ASP A 265 6.65 4.63 -10.24
CA ASP A 265 7.52 4.22 -11.36
C ASP A 265 7.12 4.85 -12.71
N ALA A 266 6.14 5.76 -12.74
CA ALA A 266 5.85 6.54 -13.93
C ALA A 266 7.00 7.49 -14.25
N GLU A 267 7.41 7.51 -15.51
CA GLU A 267 8.38 8.49 -16.02
C GLU A 267 7.74 9.88 -15.97
N ARG A 268 8.44 10.89 -15.46
CA ARG A 268 7.98 12.27 -15.39
C ARG A 268 8.83 13.13 -16.29
N ILE A 269 8.20 13.78 -17.27
CA ILE A 269 8.88 14.57 -18.31
C ILE A 269 8.28 15.99 -18.30
N PRO A 270 9.08 17.05 -18.12
CA PRO A 270 8.58 18.39 -18.30
C PRO A 270 8.23 18.63 -19.78
N ALA A 271 7.13 19.38 -20.02
CA ALA A 271 6.70 19.75 -21.35
C ALA A 271 7.75 20.65 -22.03
N GLY A 272 8.14 20.28 -23.25
CA GLY A 272 9.06 21.05 -24.09
C GLY A 272 8.34 21.80 -25.21
N LEU A 273 9.11 22.47 -26.07
CA LEU A 273 8.58 23.28 -27.19
C LEU A 273 7.85 22.41 -28.25
N GLU A 274 8.33 21.19 -28.49
CA GLU A 274 7.76 20.23 -29.46
C GLU A 274 6.88 19.20 -28.75
N ILE A 275 5.92 19.70 -27.95
CA ILE A 275 5.13 18.83 -27.07
C ILE A 275 4.29 17.80 -27.85
N VAL A 276 3.69 18.20 -28.95
CA VAL A 276 2.80 17.34 -29.75
C VAL A 276 3.57 16.16 -30.34
N GLU A 277 4.74 16.39 -30.93
CA GLU A 277 5.62 15.38 -31.47
C GLU A 277 6.12 14.42 -30.37
N GLY A 278 6.47 14.94 -29.21
CA GLY A 278 6.89 14.15 -28.06
C GLY A 278 5.78 13.24 -27.55
N LEU A 279 4.58 13.75 -27.38
CA LEU A 279 3.40 12.98 -26.98
C LEU A 279 3.03 11.93 -28.03
N ALA A 280 3.09 12.28 -29.31
CA ALA A 280 2.79 11.36 -30.42
C ALA A 280 3.83 10.21 -30.49
N ALA A 281 5.11 10.51 -30.29
CA ALA A 281 6.17 9.50 -30.27
C ALA A 281 5.98 8.51 -29.12
N LEU A 282 5.63 8.99 -27.92
CA LEU A 282 5.34 8.14 -26.76
C LEU A 282 4.12 7.25 -27.00
N ALA A 283 3.05 7.80 -27.57
CA ALA A 283 1.85 7.04 -27.92
C ALA A 283 2.10 5.99 -29.01
N ARG A 284 2.86 6.31 -30.07
CA ARG A 284 3.27 5.33 -31.09
C ARG A 284 4.12 4.21 -30.51
N ALA A 285 4.92 4.50 -29.48
CA ALA A 285 5.63 3.49 -28.71
C ALA A 285 4.72 2.66 -27.77
N GLY A 286 3.40 2.82 -27.88
CA GLY A 286 2.39 2.06 -27.12
C GLY A 286 2.30 2.47 -25.64
N LYS A 287 2.78 3.67 -25.25
CA LYS A 287 2.70 4.15 -23.86
C LYS A 287 1.33 4.78 -23.57
N SER A 288 0.82 4.58 -22.33
CA SER A 288 -0.27 5.39 -21.79
C SER A 288 0.33 6.67 -21.23
N VAL A 289 0.01 7.80 -21.85
CA VAL A 289 0.61 9.09 -21.52
C VAL A 289 -0.47 9.98 -20.90
N VAL A 290 -0.16 10.57 -19.75
CA VAL A 290 -0.95 11.67 -19.18
C VAL A 290 -0.17 12.96 -19.37
N TYR A 291 -0.77 13.91 -20.05
CA TYR A 291 -0.25 15.27 -20.10
C TYR A 291 -1.05 16.16 -19.13
N LEU A 292 -0.40 16.51 -18.01
CA LEU A 292 -0.93 17.45 -17.03
C LEU A 292 -0.68 18.88 -17.49
N LYS A 293 -1.76 19.57 -17.82
CA LYS A 293 -1.71 20.93 -18.34
C LYS A 293 -2.29 21.93 -17.35
N SER A 294 -1.57 23.04 -17.15
CA SER A 294 -2.06 24.22 -16.45
C SER A 294 -2.76 25.14 -17.44
N GLY A 295 -4.02 25.51 -17.17
CA GLY A 295 -4.80 26.38 -18.04
C GLY A 295 -5.60 25.65 -19.12
N ARG A 296 -6.21 26.42 -20.03
CA ARG A 296 -7.05 25.90 -21.11
C ARG A 296 -6.19 25.26 -22.19
N GLY A 297 -6.50 24.02 -22.58
CA GLY A 297 -5.89 23.30 -23.69
C GLY A 297 -6.86 23.22 -24.87
N GLY A 298 -6.34 23.28 -26.09
CA GLY A 298 -7.16 23.14 -27.30
C GLY A 298 -6.33 22.58 -28.47
N ASP A 299 -5.28 23.27 -28.81
CA ASP A 299 -4.52 23.03 -30.05
C ASP A 299 -3.82 21.66 -30.08
N GLU A 300 -3.36 21.15 -28.92
CA GLU A 300 -2.70 19.86 -28.83
C GLU A 300 -3.66 18.68 -29.07
N LEU A 301 -4.93 18.82 -28.67
CA LEU A 301 -5.95 17.80 -28.90
C LEU A 301 -6.17 17.58 -30.39
N GLU A 302 -6.39 18.67 -31.13
CA GLU A 302 -6.63 18.65 -32.57
C GLU A 302 -5.39 18.16 -33.33
N SER A 303 -4.21 18.64 -32.95
CA SER A 303 -2.94 18.26 -33.55
C SER A 303 -2.62 16.76 -33.36
N LEU A 304 -2.84 16.21 -32.17
CA LEU A 304 -2.66 14.78 -31.91
C LEU A 304 -3.67 13.91 -32.65
N ALA A 305 -4.94 14.34 -32.68
CA ALA A 305 -5.98 13.66 -33.45
C ALA A 305 -5.68 13.66 -34.96
N ALA A 306 -5.21 14.77 -35.51
CA ALA A 306 -4.77 14.89 -36.89
C ALA A 306 -3.55 13.99 -37.20
N ALA A 307 -2.67 13.77 -36.22
CA ALA A 307 -1.54 12.84 -36.31
C ALA A 307 -1.95 11.36 -36.14
N GLY A 308 -3.25 11.05 -36.03
CA GLY A 308 -3.79 9.70 -35.89
C GLY A 308 -3.53 9.07 -34.52
N ILE A 309 -3.27 9.89 -33.50
CA ILE A 309 -3.05 9.41 -32.12
C ILE A 309 -4.39 9.39 -31.38
N ALA A 310 -4.66 8.29 -30.67
CA ALA A 310 -5.79 8.22 -29.75
C ALA A 310 -5.59 9.22 -28.61
N VAL A 311 -6.50 10.18 -28.48
CA VAL A 311 -6.42 11.24 -27.48
C VAL A 311 -7.76 11.38 -26.76
N GLU A 312 -7.69 11.61 -25.44
CA GLU A 312 -8.86 11.87 -24.60
C GLU A 312 -8.61 13.12 -23.75
N ALA A 313 -9.56 14.07 -23.79
CA ALA A 313 -9.53 15.23 -22.92
C ALA A 313 -10.25 14.94 -21.59
N VAL A 314 -9.61 15.30 -20.50
CA VAL A 314 -10.15 15.21 -19.14
C VAL A 314 -10.13 16.58 -18.53
N PRO A 315 -11.29 17.25 -18.41
CA PRO A 315 -11.34 18.60 -17.87
C PRO A 315 -10.89 18.63 -16.40
N GLY A 316 -10.17 19.69 -16.04
CA GLY A 316 -9.89 20.07 -14.66
C GLY A 316 -10.99 20.95 -14.08
N VAL A 317 -10.89 21.24 -12.79
CA VAL A 317 -11.71 22.25 -12.13
C VAL A 317 -11.24 23.63 -12.59
N ASP A 318 -12.17 24.49 -13.03
CA ASP A 318 -11.81 25.84 -13.48
C ASP A 318 -11.44 26.73 -12.26
N ALA A 319 -10.31 27.42 -12.35
CA ALA A 319 -9.78 28.29 -11.30
C ALA A 319 -10.59 29.60 -11.13
N THR A 320 -11.59 29.84 -11.96
CA THR A 320 -12.42 31.07 -11.96
C THR A 320 -13.51 31.11 -10.89
N LEU A 321 -13.66 30.08 -10.05
CA LEU A 321 -14.48 30.18 -8.85
C LEU A 321 -13.74 31.01 -7.79
N GLU A 322 -14.00 32.32 -7.76
CA GLU A 322 -13.62 33.15 -6.62
C GLU A 322 -14.37 32.63 -5.38
N TYR A 323 -13.62 32.07 -4.42
CA TYR A 323 -14.17 31.81 -3.08
C TYR A 323 -14.46 33.15 -2.44
N VAL A 324 -15.73 33.53 -2.39
CA VAL A 324 -16.20 34.57 -1.47
C VAL A 324 -16.06 33.98 -0.07
N THR A 325 -14.94 34.22 0.59
CA THR A 325 -14.80 33.96 2.01
C THR A 325 -15.81 34.85 2.73
N PRO A 326 -16.77 34.31 3.51
CA PRO A 326 -17.62 35.14 4.34
C PRO A 326 -16.71 35.93 5.29
N ASP A 327 -16.83 37.27 5.22
CA ASP A 327 -16.08 38.21 6.06
C ASP A 327 -16.44 37.94 7.53
N ARG A 328 -15.55 37.27 8.27
CA ARG A 328 -15.67 37.03 9.71
C ARG A 328 -15.38 38.25 10.58
N SER A 329 -15.20 39.45 9.97
CA SER A 329 -14.86 40.65 10.71
C SER A 329 -16.05 41.39 11.32
N ARG A 330 -17.30 40.91 11.15
CA ARG A 330 -18.50 41.58 11.68
C ARG A 330 -19.06 41.09 13.00
N ASP A 331 -18.56 39.98 13.55
CA ASP A 331 -19.17 39.38 14.76
C ASP A 331 -18.38 39.62 16.07
N LEU A 332 -17.43 40.54 16.09
CA LEU A 332 -16.66 40.87 17.31
C LEU A 332 -16.86 42.33 17.83
N GLN A 333 -17.93 43.00 17.40
CA GLN A 333 -18.34 44.28 18.02
C GLN A 333 -19.79 44.17 18.49
N GLY A 334 -20.04 43.53 19.62
CA GLY A 334 -21.38 43.52 20.20
C GLY A 334 -21.53 42.50 21.32
N ALA A 335 -20.75 42.60 22.41
CA ALA A 335 -21.14 42.18 23.76
C ALA A 335 -20.12 42.76 24.77
#